data_141e3fadeafbc63aef626c9ecddc855b
#
_entry.id   141e3fadeafbc63aef626c9ecddc855b
#
_cell.length_a   1.000
_cell.length_b   1.000
_cell.length_c   1.000
_cell.angle_alpha   90.00
_cell.angle_beta   90.00
_cell.angle_gamma   90.00
#
_symmetry.space_group_name_H-M   'P 1'
#
loop_
_entity.id
_entity.type
_entity.pdbx_description
1 polymer ?
#
loop_
_entity_poly.entity_id
_entity_poly.type
_entity_poly.pdbx_seq_one_letter_code
_entity_poly.pdbx_strand_id
1 'polypeptide(L)'
;IFSNAALHWVKDHNKLLKNTYTALKQGGIAVWNFAGDGNCETFYGVMRKKIKDDRYKEYFADFEWPWFMPSKAEYETLTEKMGFSEVAITEKNADRYFANADEMIRWIDQPSLVPFMQCVPDEVKKEFRDEVVEEMLSKALQPDGTCFETFRRINVRLVK
;
A
#
# COMPACT_ATOMS: atom_id res chain seq x y z
N ILE A 1 -0.73 21.96 -0.27
CA ILE A 1 -0.84 20.71 -1.05
C ILE A 1 -1.46 19.65 -0.17
N PHE A 2 -2.50 18.98 -0.65
CA PHE A 2 -3.16 17.89 0.08
C PHE A 2 -3.15 16.60 -0.74
N SER A 3 -2.91 15.46 -0.08
CA SER A 3 -3.05 14.13 -0.68
C SER A 3 -3.55 13.13 0.36
N ASN A 4 -4.52 12.31 -0.04
CA ASN A 4 -5.06 11.24 0.78
C ASN A 4 -5.08 9.93 0.00
N ALA A 5 -4.48 8.88 0.57
CA ALA A 5 -4.47 7.51 0.08
C ALA A 5 -3.95 7.33 -1.37
N ALA A 6 -3.01 8.17 -1.83
CA ALA A 6 -2.49 8.11 -3.20
C ALA A 6 -0.96 7.98 -3.30
N LEU A 7 -0.20 8.61 -2.38
CA LEU A 7 1.24 8.76 -2.58
C LEU A 7 2.04 7.47 -2.49
N HIS A 8 1.53 6.43 -1.87
CA HIS A 8 2.18 5.11 -1.90
C HIS A 8 2.34 4.52 -3.32
N TRP A 9 1.62 5.04 -4.31
CA TRP A 9 1.81 4.70 -5.73
C TRP A 9 2.99 5.43 -6.39
N VAL A 10 3.57 6.42 -5.73
CA VAL A 10 4.76 7.13 -6.19
C VAL A 10 5.99 6.41 -5.64
N LYS A 11 6.84 5.85 -6.50
CA LYS A 11 8.05 5.11 -6.05
C LYS A 11 9.17 6.06 -5.58
N ASP A 12 9.37 7.19 -6.28
CA ASP A 12 10.45 8.15 -5.98
C ASP A 12 9.96 9.29 -5.09
N HIS A 13 9.97 9.05 -3.79
CA HIS A 13 9.60 10.06 -2.80
C HIS A 13 10.65 11.16 -2.62
N ASN A 14 11.91 10.94 -3.00
CA ASN A 14 12.89 12.02 -3.05
C ASN A 14 12.51 13.08 -4.07
N LYS A 15 12.12 12.65 -5.28
CA LYS A 15 11.62 13.55 -6.33
C LYS A 15 10.29 14.19 -5.94
N LEU A 16 9.39 13.44 -5.33
CA LEU A 16 8.11 13.95 -4.82
C LEU A 16 8.34 15.09 -3.81
N LEU A 17 9.19 14.88 -2.81
CA LEU A 17 9.50 15.88 -1.78
C LEU A 17 10.16 17.14 -2.37
N LYS A 18 11.13 16.96 -3.28
CA LYS A 18 11.76 18.10 -4.00
C LYS A 18 10.75 18.90 -4.80
N ASN A 19 9.88 18.25 -5.55
CA ASN A 19 8.83 18.90 -6.34
C ASN A 19 7.84 19.64 -5.43
N THR A 20 7.45 19.01 -4.32
CA THR A 20 6.56 19.62 -3.32
C THR A 20 7.19 20.87 -2.70
N TYR A 21 8.45 20.79 -2.28
CA TYR A 21 9.18 21.94 -1.76
C TYR A 21 9.23 23.08 -2.77
N THR A 22 9.51 22.78 -4.04
CA THR A 22 9.57 23.78 -5.11
C THR A 22 8.19 24.43 -5.35
N ALA A 23 7.13 23.64 -5.35
CA ALA A 23 5.77 24.12 -5.64
C ALA A 23 5.14 24.92 -4.48
N LEU A 24 5.58 24.70 -3.24
CA LEU A 24 5.09 25.44 -2.10
C LEU A 24 5.64 26.88 -2.09
N LYS A 25 4.79 27.84 -1.77
CA LYS A 25 5.20 29.20 -1.39
C LYS A 25 5.84 29.17 0.00
N GLN A 26 6.58 30.23 0.35
CA GLN A 26 7.09 30.38 1.73
C GLN A 26 5.93 30.36 2.73
N GLY A 27 6.04 29.56 3.79
CA GLY A 27 4.99 29.29 4.75
C GLY A 27 3.89 28.34 4.23
N GLY A 28 4.00 27.87 2.99
CA GLY A 28 3.06 26.93 2.39
C GLY A 28 3.13 25.55 3.04
N ILE A 29 1.98 24.85 3.09
CA ILE A 29 1.82 23.59 3.82
C ILE A 29 1.48 22.44 2.86
N ALA A 30 2.12 21.30 3.06
CA ALA A 30 1.67 20.02 2.50
C ALA A 30 1.17 19.11 3.63
N VAL A 31 0.02 18.46 3.42
CA VAL A 31 -0.57 17.47 4.34
C VAL A 31 -0.91 16.23 3.56
N TRP A 32 -0.32 15.12 3.96
CA TRP A 32 -0.49 13.83 3.28
C TRP A 32 -0.89 12.72 4.25
N ASN A 33 -1.71 11.81 3.75
CA ASN A 33 -1.99 10.52 4.36
C ASN A 33 -1.82 9.45 3.30
N PHE A 34 -1.02 8.42 3.56
CA PHE A 34 -0.84 7.30 2.64
C PHE A 34 -0.44 6.02 3.39
N ALA A 35 -0.40 4.88 2.69
CA ALA A 35 -0.04 3.61 3.28
C ALA A 35 1.43 3.58 3.70
N GLY A 36 1.69 3.18 4.94
CA GLY A 36 3.03 2.98 5.50
C GLY A 36 3.38 1.51 5.67
N ASP A 37 4.52 1.25 6.27
CA ASP A 37 5.02 -0.10 6.56
C ASP A 37 4.00 -0.91 7.38
N GLY A 38 3.88 -2.21 7.08
CA GLY A 38 2.87 -3.10 7.67
C GLY A 38 1.43 -2.91 7.19
N ASN A 39 1.18 -2.04 6.17
CA ASN A 39 -0.14 -1.91 5.57
C ASN A 39 -0.52 -3.14 4.76
N CYS A 40 -1.74 -3.66 4.93
CA CYS A 40 -2.27 -4.84 4.23
C CYS A 40 -1.32 -6.06 4.32
N GLU A 41 -0.83 -6.34 5.51
CA GLU A 41 0.23 -7.33 5.72
C GLU A 41 -0.22 -8.74 5.33
N THR A 42 -1.47 -9.10 5.61
CA THR A 42 -2.04 -10.39 5.22
C THR A 42 -2.07 -10.53 3.71
N PHE A 43 -2.61 -9.51 3.01
CA PHE A 43 -2.69 -9.52 1.55
C PHE A 43 -1.31 -9.59 0.90
N TYR A 44 -0.38 -8.75 1.33
CA TYR A 44 0.98 -8.78 0.75
C TYR A 44 1.73 -10.06 1.10
N GLY A 45 1.48 -10.65 2.28
CA GLY A 45 2.02 -11.96 2.65
C GLY A 45 1.55 -13.07 1.70
N VAL A 46 0.25 -13.10 1.37
CA VAL A 46 -0.32 -14.01 0.37
C VAL A 46 0.30 -13.76 -0.99
N MET A 47 0.38 -12.51 -1.44
CA MET A 47 0.93 -12.19 -2.76
C MET A 47 2.41 -12.53 -2.88
N ARG A 48 3.24 -12.25 -1.84
CA ARG A 48 4.68 -12.61 -1.84
C ARG A 48 4.90 -14.12 -1.97
N LYS A 49 4.00 -14.93 -1.44
CA LYS A 49 4.02 -16.38 -1.60
C LYS A 49 3.55 -16.78 -2.99
N LYS A 50 2.43 -16.22 -3.46
CA LYS A 50 1.79 -16.57 -4.72
C LYS A 50 2.67 -16.26 -5.93
N ILE A 51 3.35 -15.11 -5.98
CA ILE A 51 4.27 -14.76 -7.07
C ILE A 51 5.53 -15.63 -7.14
N LYS A 52 5.81 -16.43 -6.11
CA LYS A 52 6.92 -17.40 -6.06
C LYS A 52 6.48 -18.85 -6.28
N ASP A 53 5.18 -19.10 -6.38
CA ASP A 53 4.63 -20.43 -6.67
C ASP A 53 5.12 -20.90 -8.05
N ASP A 54 5.55 -22.15 -8.15
CA ASP A 54 6.10 -22.73 -9.40
C ASP A 54 5.17 -22.59 -10.61
N ARG A 55 3.86 -22.53 -10.39
CA ARG A 55 2.84 -22.35 -11.43
C ARG A 55 2.77 -20.93 -11.97
N TYR A 56 3.19 -19.92 -11.18
CA TYR A 56 2.98 -18.52 -11.50
C TYR A 56 4.27 -17.70 -11.62
N LYS A 57 5.37 -18.15 -11.01
CA LYS A 57 6.62 -17.37 -10.88
C LYS A 57 7.16 -16.81 -12.19
N GLU A 58 6.97 -17.51 -13.32
CA GLU A 58 7.43 -17.07 -14.62
C GLU A 58 6.70 -15.80 -15.11
N TYR A 59 5.43 -15.65 -14.75
CA TYR A 59 4.64 -14.46 -15.08
C TYR A 59 5.08 -13.23 -14.29
N PHE A 60 5.79 -13.44 -13.18
CA PHE A 60 6.26 -12.40 -12.28
C PHE A 60 7.77 -12.19 -12.32
N ALA A 61 8.48 -12.71 -13.33
CA ALA A 61 9.94 -12.61 -13.43
C ALA A 61 10.42 -11.14 -13.41
N ASP A 62 9.70 -10.25 -14.09
CA ASP A 62 10.00 -8.82 -14.18
C ASP A 62 9.07 -7.95 -13.31
N PHE A 63 8.35 -8.58 -12.39
CA PHE A 63 7.39 -7.84 -11.54
C PHE A 63 8.11 -6.97 -10.52
N GLU A 64 7.83 -5.69 -10.58
CA GLU A 64 8.23 -4.74 -9.55
C GLU A 64 7.03 -4.33 -8.68
N TRP A 65 7.22 -4.35 -7.36
CA TRP A 65 6.20 -3.83 -6.44
C TRP A 65 5.87 -2.38 -6.76
N PRO A 66 4.58 -2.05 -7.02
CA PRO A 66 4.22 -0.73 -7.51
C PRO A 66 4.14 0.32 -6.39
N TRP A 67 4.30 -0.07 -5.13
CA TRP A 67 4.11 0.81 -3.98
C TRP A 67 5.41 1.09 -3.24
N PHE A 68 5.49 2.30 -2.69
CA PHE A 68 6.44 2.69 -1.67
C PHE A 68 5.67 2.95 -0.36
N MET A 69 5.90 2.13 0.64
CA MET A 69 5.23 2.16 1.95
C MET A 69 6.29 2.19 3.04
N PRO A 70 6.85 3.36 3.34
CA PRO A 70 7.93 3.50 4.30
C PRO A 70 7.43 3.42 5.73
N SER A 71 8.33 3.07 6.66
CA SER A 71 8.16 3.35 8.07
C SER A 71 8.29 4.85 8.35
N LYS A 72 7.84 5.27 9.54
CA LYS A 72 8.02 6.64 10.03
C LYS A 72 9.50 7.05 10.01
N ALA A 73 10.39 6.20 10.54
CA ALA A 73 11.82 6.50 10.64
C ALA A 73 12.49 6.69 9.25
N GLU A 74 12.14 5.84 8.28
CA GLU A 74 12.60 6.00 6.91
C GLU A 74 12.12 7.31 6.30
N TYR A 75 10.86 7.69 6.56
CA TYR A 75 10.31 8.91 5.99
C TYR A 75 10.85 10.17 6.67
N GLU A 76 11.12 10.13 7.97
CA GLU A 76 11.85 11.19 8.68
C GLU A 76 13.21 11.42 8.05
N THR A 77 13.98 10.36 7.82
CA THR A 77 15.29 10.43 7.14
C THR A 77 15.21 11.04 5.73
N LEU A 78 14.16 10.71 4.97
CA LEU A 78 13.95 11.29 3.63
C LEU A 78 13.68 12.79 3.70
N THR A 79 12.99 13.27 4.72
CA THR A 79 12.59 14.69 4.84
C THR A 79 13.69 15.59 5.42
N GLU A 80 14.61 15.06 6.22
CA GLU A 80 15.69 15.82 6.89
C GLU A 80 16.51 16.71 5.94
N LYS A 81 16.75 16.24 4.72
CA LYS A 81 17.61 16.91 3.74
C LYS A 81 16.85 17.83 2.78
N MET A 82 15.54 18.01 2.97
CA MET A 82 14.69 18.70 1.99
C MET A 82 14.50 20.20 2.27
N GLY A 83 14.93 20.70 3.43
CA GLY A 83 14.89 22.13 3.76
C GLY A 83 13.54 22.65 4.24
N PHE A 84 12.58 21.78 4.59
CA PHE A 84 11.31 22.19 5.22
C PHE A 84 11.58 22.81 6.60
N SER A 85 10.87 23.90 6.91
CA SER A 85 10.98 24.59 8.20
C SER A 85 10.33 23.82 9.34
N GLU A 86 9.27 23.06 9.03
CA GLU A 86 8.61 22.13 9.94
C GLU A 86 8.33 20.81 9.25
N VAL A 87 8.60 19.70 9.95
CA VAL A 87 8.29 18.35 9.55
C VAL A 87 7.59 17.64 10.72
N ALA A 88 6.39 17.17 10.52
CA ALA A 88 5.69 16.32 11.48
C ALA A 88 5.23 15.04 10.78
N ILE A 89 5.71 13.90 11.27
CA ILE A 89 5.39 12.57 10.74
C ILE A 89 4.85 11.71 11.87
N THR A 90 3.67 11.12 11.65
CA THR A 90 3.04 10.19 12.59
C THR A 90 2.56 8.95 11.88
N GLU A 91 2.55 7.84 12.60
CA GLU A 91 1.95 6.59 12.16
C GLU A 91 0.59 6.41 12.82
N LYS A 92 -0.32 5.76 12.11
CA LYS A 92 -1.64 5.41 12.63
C LYS A 92 -2.04 4.02 12.18
N ASN A 93 -2.46 3.21 13.16
CA ASN A 93 -3.19 1.98 12.89
C ASN A 93 -4.62 2.35 12.53
N ALA A 94 -5.04 1.90 11.36
CA ALA A 94 -6.39 2.09 10.84
C ALA A 94 -6.97 0.74 10.41
N ASP A 95 -6.66 -0.30 11.21
CA ASP A 95 -7.04 -1.69 10.96
C ASP A 95 -8.52 -1.80 10.65
N ARG A 96 -8.86 -2.70 9.75
CA ARG A 96 -10.22 -2.82 9.25
C ARG A 96 -10.77 -4.22 9.50
N TYR A 97 -11.99 -4.24 10.00
CA TYR A 97 -12.85 -5.40 9.98
C TYR A 97 -13.87 -5.23 8.86
N PHE A 98 -13.89 -6.18 7.95
CA PHE A 98 -14.93 -6.32 6.93
C PHE A 98 -16.07 -7.12 7.53
N ALA A 99 -17.31 -6.74 7.25
CA ALA A 99 -18.48 -7.34 7.88
C ALA A 99 -18.64 -8.86 7.58
N ASN A 100 -18.10 -9.31 6.47
CA ASN A 100 -18.14 -10.71 6.02
C ASN A 100 -17.11 -10.96 4.90
N ALA A 101 -17.02 -12.24 4.47
CA ALA A 101 -16.15 -12.65 3.37
C ALA A 101 -16.43 -11.92 2.05
N ASP A 102 -17.70 -11.70 1.71
CA ASP A 102 -18.06 -11.02 0.45
C ASP A 102 -17.56 -9.57 0.40
N GLU A 103 -17.57 -8.88 1.54
CA GLU A 103 -17.04 -7.52 1.63
C GLU A 103 -15.52 -7.49 1.46
N MET A 104 -14.82 -8.45 2.05
CA MET A 104 -13.38 -8.61 1.86
C MET A 104 -13.03 -8.98 0.42
N ILE A 105 -13.78 -9.89 -0.21
CA ILE A 105 -13.57 -10.27 -1.62
C ILE A 105 -13.71 -9.05 -2.53
N ARG A 106 -14.77 -8.25 -2.35
CA ARG A 106 -14.93 -7.00 -3.11
C ARG A 106 -13.78 -6.03 -2.92
N TRP A 107 -13.17 -6.00 -1.73
CA TRP A 107 -11.99 -5.18 -1.47
C TRP A 107 -10.74 -5.76 -2.15
N ILE A 108 -10.53 -7.08 -2.13
CA ILE A 108 -9.40 -7.75 -2.81
C ILE A 108 -9.44 -7.45 -4.31
N ASP A 109 -10.61 -7.53 -4.93
CA ASP A 109 -10.83 -7.31 -6.37
C ASP A 109 -10.60 -5.86 -6.82
N GLN A 110 -10.37 -4.92 -5.90
CA GLN A 110 -10.07 -3.53 -6.18
C GLN A 110 -8.57 -3.28 -6.46
N PRO A 111 -8.07 -2.05 -6.44
CA PRO A 111 -6.73 -1.69 -6.92
C PRO A 111 -5.58 -2.56 -6.40
N SER A 112 -5.72 -3.22 -5.25
CA SER A 112 -4.64 -4.01 -4.66
C SER A 112 -4.26 -5.24 -5.49
N LEU A 113 -5.23 -5.93 -6.10
CA LEU A 113 -4.98 -7.13 -6.91
C LEU A 113 -4.63 -6.79 -8.37
N VAL A 114 -5.05 -5.64 -8.86
CA VAL A 114 -4.91 -5.25 -10.28
C VAL A 114 -3.49 -5.36 -10.83
N PRO A 115 -2.43 -4.87 -10.15
CA PRO A 115 -1.07 -4.99 -10.67
C PRO A 115 -0.62 -6.43 -10.92
N PHE A 116 -1.07 -7.36 -10.09
CA PHE A 116 -0.74 -8.79 -10.23
C PHE A 116 -1.54 -9.43 -11.36
N MET A 117 -2.81 -9.08 -11.48
CA MET A 117 -3.67 -9.60 -12.55
C MET A 117 -3.20 -9.19 -13.96
N GLN A 118 -2.45 -8.09 -14.06
CA GLN A 118 -1.86 -7.65 -15.32
C GLN A 118 -0.69 -8.52 -15.79
N CYS A 119 -0.03 -9.23 -14.86
CA CYS A 119 1.10 -10.12 -15.18
C CYS A 119 0.64 -11.50 -15.64
N VAL A 120 -0.58 -11.90 -15.28
CA VAL A 120 -1.09 -13.26 -15.52
C VAL A 120 -1.90 -13.31 -16.82
N PRO A 121 -1.72 -14.33 -17.71
CA PRO A 121 -2.51 -14.52 -18.92
C PRO A 121 -4.01 -14.68 -18.62
N ASP A 122 -4.86 -14.27 -19.54
CA ASP A 122 -6.33 -14.24 -19.33
C ASP A 122 -6.91 -15.61 -18.93
N GLU A 123 -6.39 -16.69 -19.49
CA GLU A 123 -6.83 -18.07 -19.22
C GLU A 123 -6.55 -18.52 -17.79
N VAL A 124 -5.54 -17.90 -17.14
CA VAL A 124 -5.08 -18.26 -15.78
C VAL A 124 -5.62 -17.29 -14.72
N LYS A 125 -6.08 -16.10 -15.14
CA LYS A 125 -6.53 -15.03 -14.23
C LYS A 125 -7.57 -15.50 -13.22
N LYS A 126 -8.56 -16.25 -13.68
CA LYS A 126 -9.63 -16.71 -12.79
C LYS A 126 -9.09 -17.63 -11.70
N GLU A 127 -8.28 -18.63 -12.05
CA GLU A 127 -7.68 -19.56 -11.12
C GLU A 127 -6.77 -18.83 -10.12
N PHE A 128 -5.88 -17.97 -10.62
CA PHE A 128 -4.98 -17.18 -9.80
C PHE A 128 -5.74 -16.31 -8.78
N ARG A 129 -6.77 -15.59 -9.25
CA ARG A 129 -7.62 -14.75 -8.37
C ARG A 129 -8.34 -15.61 -7.32
N ASP A 130 -8.95 -16.72 -7.70
CA ASP A 130 -9.71 -17.56 -6.79
C ASP A 130 -8.82 -18.17 -5.70
N GLU A 131 -7.60 -18.59 -6.03
CA GLU A 131 -6.61 -19.06 -5.06
C GLU A 131 -6.12 -17.96 -4.11
N VAL A 132 -5.94 -16.74 -4.61
CA VAL A 132 -5.59 -15.57 -3.75
C VAL A 132 -6.72 -15.29 -2.76
N VAL A 133 -7.97 -15.30 -3.22
CA VAL A 133 -9.16 -15.10 -2.38
C VAL A 133 -9.26 -16.18 -1.31
N GLU A 134 -9.12 -17.45 -1.69
CA GLU A 134 -9.17 -18.57 -0.75
C GLU A 134 -8.10 -18.46 0.33
N GLU A 135 -6.84 -18.18 -0.05
CA GLU A 135 -5.75 -18.05 0.92
C GLU A 135 -5.93 -16.80 1.81
N MET A 136 -6.44 -15.69 1.26
CA MET A 136 -6.79 -14.52 2.04
C MET A 136 -7.86 -14.81 3.08
N LEU A 137 -8.97 -15.43 2.69
CA LEU A 137 -10.06 -15.77 3.61
C LEU A 137 -9.61 -16.75 4.70
N SER A 138 -8.75 -17.72 4.36
CA SER A 138 -8.20 -18.66 5.35
C SER A 138 -7.41 -18.01 6.48
N LYS A 139 -6.86 -16.82 6.23
CA LYS A 139 -6.04 -16.06 7.19
C LYS A 139 -6.81 -14.91 7.86
N ALA A 140 -7.73 -14.29 7.15
CA ALA A 140 -8.41 -13.08 7.58
C ALA A 140 -9.72 -13.35 8.32
N LEU A 141 -10.38 -14.50 8.06
CA LEU A 141 -11.69 -14.83 8.65
C LEU A 141 -11.58 -15.02 10.16
N GLN A 142 -12.45 -14.34 10.90
CA GLN A 142 -12.54 -14.39 12.34
C GLN A 142 -13.66 -15.34 12.79
N PRO A 143 -13.66 -15.83 14.04
CA PRO A 143 -14.69 -16.73 14.56
C PRO A 143 -16.12 -16.18 14.50
N ASP A 144 -16.28 -14.86 14.49
CA ASP A 144 -17.58 -14.17 14.42
C ASP A 144 -18.06 -13.95 12.96
N GLY A 145 -17.31 -14.41 11.96
CA GLY A 145 -17.63 -14.28 10.55
C GLY A 145 -17.15 -12.97 9.91
N THR A 146 -16.55 -12.05 10.68
CA THR A 146 -15.87 -10.88 10.12
C THR A 146 -14.54 -11.27 9.50
N CYS A 147 -13.94 -10.39 8.69
CA CYS A 147 -12.58 -10.57 8.18
C CYS A 147 -11.71 -9.39 8.57
N PHE A 148 -10.50 -9.69 9.06
CA PHE A 148 -9.55 -8.68 9.53
C PHE A 148 -8.42 -8.45 8.54
N GLU A 149 -8.05 -7.17 8.35
CA GLU A 149 -6.82 -6.79 7.66
C GLU A 149 -6.15 -5.59 8.33
N THR A 150 -4.82 -5.58 8.34
CA THR A 150 -4.05 -4.46 8.87
C THR A 150 -4.08 -3.27 7.92
N PHE A 151 -4.32 -2.09 8.46
CA PHE A 151 -4.16 -0.84 7.73
C PHE A 151 -3.22 0.07 8.50
N ARG A 152 -2.05 0.32 7.94
CA ARG A 152 -1.04 1.23 8.49
C ARG A 152 -0.97 2.48 7.65
N ARG A 153 -1.03 3.62 8.30
CA ARG A 153 -1.02 4.92 7.65
C ARG A 153 0.13 5.77 8.18
N ILE A 154 0.77 6.46 7.26
CA ILE A 154 1.70 7.55 7.56
C ILE A 154 0.97 8.87 7.31
N ASN A 155 1.02 9.77 8.28
CA ASN A 155 0.55 11.14 8.15
C ASN A 155 1.78 12.04 8.14
N VAL A 156 1.85 12.94 7.17
CA VAL A 156 2.97 13.85 6.97
C VAL A 156 2.45 15.27 6.87
N ARG A 157 3.00 16.17 7.66
CA ARG A 157 2.80 17.63 7.53
C ARG A 157 4.17 18.27 7.31
N LEU A 158 4.27 19.04 6.25
CA LEU A 158 5.48 19.76 5.85
C LEU A 158 5.15 21.23 5.71
N VAL A 159 6.05 22.11 6.19
CA VAL A 159 5.97 23.57 6.00
C VAL A 159 7.27 24.04 5.31
N LYS A 160 7.13 24.89 4.29
CA LYS A 160 8.28 25.52 3.62
C LYS A 160 8.74 26.77 4.31
#